data_6fb2f2bdd70d84ada82b9e979522abee
#
_entry.id   6fb2f2bdd70d84ada82b9e979522abee
#
_cell.length_a   1.000
_cell.length_b   1.000
_cell.length_c   1.000
_cell.angle_alpha   90.00
_cell.angle_beta   90.00
_cell.angle_gamma   90.00
#
_symmetry.space_group_name_H-M   'P 1'
#
loop_
_entity.id
_entity.type
_entity.pdbx_description
1 polymer ?
#
loop_
_entity_poly.entity_id
_entity_poly.type
_entity_poly.pdbx_seq_one_letter_code
_entity_poly.pdbx_strand_id
1 'polypeptide(L)'
;MXRTDPASASAKVPVVHSAAMECTTPEALACFVRDTEGPLAVEGAGTKAGIGFAVEGRAITTRGLQGITYFEPQEFVLGALAGTRLSVLESELAKHDLILPFSPPRFGGDPSVGGIVATNLGGAERESLGAPRDNVLGAQYINGRGELLKAGGRVVKNVSGYDLSRALCGSWGTLAILTEITIKVVPKARAVAQDEPGLDAVWACPFVWRVSLPRNRAGELLNSFSGPSAQQWSGALLWLGSHGAADDIHARAAGLGGHALLVQSPADYRADHGCFQPLSPGVVRLQQQVKAAFDPEHRFNPGRMYKDL
;
A
#
# COMPACT_ATOMS: atom_id res chain seq x y z
N MET A 1 23.94 11.69 -0.56
CA MET A 1 24.21 10.53 -1.42
C MET A 1 22.89 9.80 -1.68
N UNK A 2 22.13 9.64 -2.79
CA UNK A 2 21.23 9.27 -2.96
C UNK A 2 21.21 8.14 -2.96
N ARG A 3 20.69 7.60 -2.35
CA ARG A 3 20.55 6.17 -2.30
C ARG A 3 19.76 5.70 -3.52
N THR A 4 20.36 4.90 -4.33
CA THR A 4 19.65 4.21 -5.40
C THR A 4 18.75 3.14 -4.75
N ASP A 5 17.45 3.29 -4.91
CA ASP A 5 16.47 2.26 -4.57
C ASP A 5 16.76 1.04 -5.46
N PRO A 6 17.09 -0.13 -4.91
CA PRO A 6 17.37 -1.32 -5.74
C PRO A 6 16.17 -1.73 -6.60
N ALA A 7 14.95 -1.31 -6.26
CA ALA A 7 13.77 -1.55 -7.10
C ALA A 7 13.76 -0.72 -8.39
N SER A 8 14.78 0.13 -8.63
CA SER A 8 14.81 0.97 -9.84
C SER A 8 15.06 0.18 -11.14
N ALA A 9 15.48 -1.06 -11.04
CA ALA A 9 15.80 -1.89 -12.22
C ALA A 9 14.59 -2.66 -12.78
N SER A 10 13.43 -2.58 -12.11
CA SER A 10 12.23 -3.26 -12.61
C SER A 10 11.73 -2.59 -13.88
N ALA A 11 11.60 -3.37 -14.95
CA ALA A 11 11.05 -2.90 -16.22
C ALA A 11 9.66 -2.29 -15.98
N LYS A 12 9.53 -1.00 -16.23
CA LYS A 12 8.26 -0.30 -16.18
C LYS A 12 7.31 -0.95 -17.19
N VAL A 13 6.32 -1.67 -16.71
CA VAL A 13 5.16 -1.99 -17.53
C VAL A 13 4.24 -0.78 -17.44
N PRO A 14 4.20 0.10 -18.44
CA PRO A 14 3.27 1.20 -18.38
C PRO A 14 1.86 0.63 -18.60
N VAL A 15 1.08 0.61 -17.55
CA VAL A 15 -0.37 0.54 -17.74
C VAL A 15 -0.75 1.93 -18.26
N VAL A 16 -0.77 2.09 -19.57
CA VAL A 16 -1.20 3.34 -20.19
C VAL A 16 -2.72 3.37 -20.10
N HIS A 17 -3.23 3.89 -19.00
CA HIS A 17 -4.62 4.32 -19.03
C HIS A 17 -4.69 5.61 -19.86
N SER A 18 -5.50 5.60 -20.91
CA SER A 18 -5.91 6.81 -21.61
C SER A 18 -6.32 7.85 -20.55
N ALA A 19 -5.82 9.04 -20.63
CA ALA A 19 -5.94 10.17 -19.69
C ALA A 19 -6.88 9.93 -18.49
N ALA A 20 -6.30 9.49 -17.38
CA ALA A 20 -7.06 9.30 -16.14
C ALA A 20 -7.65 10.64 -15.69
N MET A 21 -8.91 10.61 -15.22
CA MET A 21 -9.52 11.82 -14.66
C MET A 21 -8.75 12.27 -13.42
N GLU A 22 -8.36 13.51 -13.40
CA GLU A 22 -7.60 14.11 -12.31
C GLU A 22 -8.34 15.33 -11.75
N CYS A 23 -8.62 15.31 -10.46
CA CYS A 23 -9.23 16.42 -9.74
C CYS A 23 -8.22 17.00 -8.75
N THR A 24 -8.29 18.31 -8.52
CA THR A 24 -7.36 19.00 -7.60
C THR A 24 -7.94 19.20 -6.20
N THR A 25 -9.23 18.92 -6.01
CA THR A 25 -9.87 19.01 -4.68
C THR A 25 -10.67 17.76 -4.38
N PRO A 26 -10.77 17.38 -3.10
CA PRO A 26 -11.61 16.26 -2.68
C PRO A 26 -13.08 16.39 -3.11
N GLU A 27 -13.61 17.61 -3.06
CA GLU A 27 -15.01 17.89 -3.42
C GLU A 27 -15.27 17.63 -4.91
N ALA A 28 -14.35 18.10 -5.78
CA ALA A 28 -14.46 17.86 -7.22
C ALA A 28 -14.38 16.37 -7.53
N LEU A 29 -13.51 15.65 -6.83
CA LEU A 29 -13.38 14.21 -7.00
C LEU A 29 -14.64 13.47 -6.53
N ALA A 30 -15.25 13.90 -5.42
CA ALA A 30 -16.48 13.33 -4.89
C ALA A 30 -17.64 13.55 -5.88
N CYS A 31 -17.76 14.74 -6.45
CA CYS A 31 -18.74 15.04 -7.49
C CYS A 31 -18.55 14.13 -8.71
N PHE A 32 -17.31 13.99 -9.17
CA PHE A 32 -17.00 13.11 -10.30
C PHE A 32 -17.43 11.67 -10.02
N VAL A 33 -17.12 11.15 -8.82
CA VAL A 33 -17.52 9.78 -8.43
C VAL A 33 -19.04 9.65 -8.43
N ARG A 34 -19.74 10.63 -7.88
CA ARG A 34 -21.23 10.63 -7.82
C ARG A 34 -21.86 10.64 -9.21
N ASP A 35 -21.29 11.44 -10.11
CA ASP A 35 -21.85 11.68 -11.43
C ASP A 35 -21.42 10.63 -12.49
N THR A 36 -20.51 9.72 -12.13
CA THR A 36 -20.00 8.68 -13.02
C THR A 36 -20.65 7.35 -12.67
N GLU A 37 -21.12 6.62 -13.66
CA GLU A 37 -21.64 5.26 -13.46
C GLU A 37 -20.55 4.22 -13.77
N GLY A 38 -20.71 3.02 -13.21
CA GLY A 38 -19.87 1.87 -13.49
C GLY A 38 -18.54 1.83 -12.75
N PRO A 39 -17.67 0.88 -13.11
CA PRO A 39 -16.41 0.65 -12.41
C PRO A 39 -15.41 1.80 -12.58
N LEU A 40 -14.63 2.02 -11.53
CA LEU A 40 -13.59 3.05 -11.48
C LEU A 40 -12.24 2.40 -11.17
N ALA A 41 -11.28 2.59 -12.07
CA ALA A 41 -9.90 2.16 -11.87
C ALA A 41 -9.15 3.28 -11.12
N VAL A 42 -9.02 3.13 -9.81
CA VAL A 42 -8.47 4.14 -8.92
C VAL A 42 -6.97 3.95 -8.74
N GLU A 43 -6.19 5.00 -9.00
CA GLU A 43 -4.75 4.94 -8.76
C GLU A 43 -4.22 6.23 -8.11
N GLY A 44 -3.13 6.08 -7.36
CA GLY A 44 -2.34 7.21 -6.88
C GLY A 44 -1.15 7.47 -7.78
N ALA A 45 0.07 7.43 -7.22
CA ALA A 45 1.29 7.66 -7.98
C ALA A 45 1.64 6.56 -9.01
N GLY A 46 0.96 5.40 -8.94
CA GLY A 46 1.18 4.30 -9.88
C GLY A 46 2.36 3.38 -9.56
N THR A 47 3.09 3.62 -8.47
CA THR A 47 4.29 2.84 -8.13
C THR A 47 4.00 1.35 -7.87
N LYS A 48 2.74 0.99 -7.65
CA LYS A 48 2.32 -0.39 -7.35
C LYS A 48 1.29 -0.91 -8.36
N ALA A 49 1.28 -0.31 -9.57
CA ALA A 49 0.35 -0.73 -10.63
C ALA A 49 0.59 -2.18 -11.08
N GLY A 50 1.81 -2.69 -10.90
CA GLY A 50 2.15 -4.08 -11.23
C GLY A 50 1.72 -5.11 -10.19
N ILE A 51 0.99 -4.73 -9.13
CA ILE A 51 0.56 -5.66 -8.08
C ILE A 51 -0.97 -5.77 -8.13
N GLY A 52 -1.47 -7.01 -8.15
CA GLY A 52 -2.89 -7.31 -8.28
C GLY A 52 -3.31 -7.47 -9.72
N PHE A 53 -4.58 -7.76 -9.93
CA PHE A 53 -5.15 -7.89 -11.27
C PHE A 53 -5.33 -6.51 -11.91
N ALA A 54 -5.34 -6.47 -13.22
CA ALA A 54 -5.70 -5.27 -13.96
C ALA A 54 -7.18 -4.93 -13.70
N VAL A 55 -7.47 -3.66 -13.53
CA VAL A 55 -8.85 -3.21 -13.26
C VAL A 55 -9.42 -2.60 -14.54
N GLU A 56 -10.56 -3.13 -14.98
CA GLU A 56 -11.32 -2.54 -16.06
C GLU A 56 -12.28 -1.49 -15.49
N GLY A 57 -12.26 -0.30 -16.07
CA GLY A 57 -13.11 0.78 -15.58
C GLY A 57 -12.59 2.14 -16.01
N ARG A 58 -13.34 3.17 -15.68
CA ARG A 58 -12.92 4.54 -15.96
C ARG A 58 -11.76 4.92 -15.05
N ALA A 59 -10.65 5.31 -15.64
CA ALA A 59 -9.44 5.63 -14.88
C ALA A 59 -9.60 6.95 -14.13
N ILE A 60 -9.25 6.92 -12.85
CA ILE A 60 -9.32 8.08 -11.96
C ILE A 60 -8.05 8.12 -11.11
N THR A 61 -7.47 9.31 -10.94
CA THR A 61 -6.22 9.44 -10.18
C THR A 61 -6.34 10.47 -9.08
N THR A 62 -5.70 10.16 -7.95
CA THR A 62 -5.56 11.13 -6.85
C THR A 62 -4.32 12.00 -6.99
N ARG A 63 -3.57 11.91 -8.09
CA ARG A 63 -2.31 12.67 -8.27
C ARG A 63 -2.51 14.18 -8.14
N GLY A 64 -3.67 14.71 -8.53
CA GLY A 64 -3.98 16.13 -8.42
C GLY A 64 -4.24 16.61 -6.99
N LEU A 65 -4.52 15.70 -6.05
CA LEU A 65 -4.76 16.04 -4.66
C LEU A 65 -3.41 16.20 -3.94
N GLN A 66 -2.80 17.38 -4.04
CA GLN A 66 -1.45 17.63 -3.56
C GLN A 66 -1.39 18.73 -2.54
N GLY A 67 -0.52 18.56 -1.56
CA GLY A 67 -0.19 19.56 -0.57
C GLY A 67 -0.32 19.06 0.86
N ILE A 68 0.44 19.67 1.73
CA ILE A 68 0.32 19.50 3.19
C ILE A 68 -0.81 20.41 3.64
N THR A 69 -1.83 19.84 4.26
CA THR A 69 -3.03 20.59 4.68
C THR A 69 -2.85 21.24 6.05
N TYR A 70 -2.04 20.60 6.90
CA TYR A 70 -1.61 21.20 8.16
C TYR A 70 -0.39 20.44 8.68
N PHE A 71 0.38 21.11 9.53
CA PHE A 71 1.56 20.50 10.13
C PHE A 71 1.80 21.14 11.48
N GLU A 72 1.78 20.30 12.51
CA GLU A 72 2.03 20.71 13.90
C GLU A 72 3.25 19.95 14.42
N PRO A 73 4.47 20.47 14.19
CA PRO A 73 5.70 19.75 14.58
C PRO A 73 5.77 19.40 16.06
N GLN A 74 5.27 20.29 16.93
CA GLN A 74 5.32 20.08 18.39
C GLN A 74 4.34 19.00 18.84
N GLU A 75 3.27 18.75 18.09
CA GLU A 75 2.29 17.71 18.36
C GLU A 75 2.60 16.41 17.61
N PHE A 76 3.63 16.44 16.78
CA PHE A 76 4.04 15.31 15.96
C PHE A 76 2.94 14.83 15.02
N VAL A 77 2.22 15.74 14.39
CA VAL A 77 1.09 15.44 13.50
C VAL A 77 1.23 16.22 12.19
N LEU A 78 1.00 15.51 11.08
CA LEU A 78 1.01 16.07 9.73
C LEU A 78 -0.22 15.58 8.98
N GLY A 79 -0.92 16.50 8.30
CA GLY A 79 -2.00 16.19 7.37
C GLY A 79 -1.61 16.52 5.96
N ALA A 80 -1.94 15.63 5.02
CA ALA A 80 -1.60 15.82 3.61
C ALA A 80 -2.68 15.23 2.70
N LEU A 81 -2.91 15.88 1.57
CA LEU A 81 -3.77 15.36 0.51
C LEU A 81 -3.15 14.08 -0.08
N ALA A 82 -4.01 13.14 -0.49
CA ALA A 82 -3.62 11.76 -0.79
C ALA A 82 -2.62 11.61 -1.95
N GLY A 83 -2.60 12.56 -2.88
CA GLY A 83 -1.66 12.56 -4.01
C GLY A 83 -0.28 13.10 -3.69
N THR A 84 -0.10 13.70 -2.49
CA THR A 84 1.18 14.28 -2.08
C THR A 84 2.27 13.22 -2.09
N ARG A 85 3.40 13.54 -2.72
CA ARG A 85 4.51 12.60 -2.88
C ARG A 85 5.27 12.41 -1.58
N LEU A 86 5.80 11.21 -1.39
CA LEU A 86 6.58 10.88 -0.20
C LEU A 86 7.78 11.82 -0.05
N SER A 87 8.48 12.12 -1.15
CA SER A 87 9.64 13.01 -1.12
C SER A 87 9.29 14.43 -0.63
N VAL A 88 8.08 14.91 -0.93
CA VAL A 88 7.62 16.22 -0.45
C VAL A 88 7.45 16.20 1.08
N LEU A 89 6.83 15.13 1.60
CA LEU A 89 6.65 14.97 3.05
C LEU A 89 7.99 14.85 3.77
N GLU A 90 8.90 14.02 3.23
CA GLU A 90 10.24 13.83 3.77
C GLU A 90 11.02 15.15 3.81
N SER A 91 10.95 15.93 2.73
CA SER A 91 11.62 17.22 2.63
C SER A 91 11.09 18.22 3.67
N GLU A 92 9.77 18.25 3.86
CA GLU A 92 9.17 19.15 4.86
C GLU A 92 9.55 18.75 6.28
N LEU A 93 9.42 17.46 6.59
CA LEU A 93 9.74 16.93 7.93
C LEU A 93 11.20 17.14 8.30
N ALA A 94 12.11 17.02 7.33
CA ALA A 94 13.54 17.21 7.56
C ALA A 94 13.89 18.61 8.08
N LYS A 95 13.10 19.65 7.71
CA LYS A 95 13.32 21.01 8.20
C LYS A 95 13.08 21.15 9.72
N HIS A 96 12.40 20.19 10.30
CA HIS A 96 12.01 20.18 11.71
C HIS A 96 12.66 19.04 12.51
N ASP A 97 13.66 18.36 11.93
CA ASP A 97 14.30 17.17 12.50
C ASP A 97 13.29 16.06 12.81
N LEU A 98 12.27 15.93 11.95
CA LEU A 98 11.23 14.90 12.04
C LEU A 98 11.31 13.95 10.84
N ILE A 99 10.70 12.76 10.99
CA ILE A 99 10.59 11.76 9.92
C ILE A 99 9.20 11.10 9.98
N LEU A 100 8.81 10.48 8.88
CA LEU A 100 7.69 9.54 8.89
C LEU A 100 8.13 8.28 9.66
N PRO A 101 7.25 7.67 10.46
CA PRO A 101 7.58 6.45 11.20
C PRO A 101 7.54 5.19 10.33
N PHE A 102 7.60 5.34 9.01
CA PHE A 102 7.61 4.22 8.07
C PHE A 102 8.36 4.63 6.79
N SER A 103 9.05 3.66 6.20
CA SER A 103 9.68 3.80 4.89
C SER A 103 9.10 2.72 3.97
N PRO A 104 8.06 3.04 3.22
CA PRO A 104 7.42 2.04 2.35
C PRO A 104 8.33 1.70 1.16
N PRO A 105 8.24 0.46 0.64
CA PRO A 105 8.96 0.14 -0.60
C PRO A 105 8.48 1.06 -1.73
N ARG A 106 9.43 1.63 -2.46
CA ARG A 106 9.15 2.64 -3.49
C ARG A 106 8.86 2.04 -4.87
N PHE A 107 9.34 0.82 -5.13
CA PHE A 107 9.20 0.13 -6.43
C PHE A 107 9.64 1.01 -7.61
N GLY A 108 10.82 1.63 -7.45
CA GLY A 108 11.44 2.44 -8.49
C GLY A 108 10.80 3.80 -8.74
N GLY A 109 9.92 4.26 -7.84
CA GLY A 109 9.24 5.54 -8.02
C GLY A 109 9.09 6.32 -6.72
N ASP A 110 8.34 7.41 -6.79
CA ASP A 110 8.02 8.23 -5.63
C ASP A 110 6.52 8.06 -5.30
N PRO A 111 6.17 7.22 -4.31
CA PRO A 111 4.77 6.94 -4.03
C PRO A 111 4.04 8.13 -3.42
N SER A 112 2.73 8.18 -3.61
CA SER A 112 1.88 9.16 -2.92
C SER A 112 1.46 8.64 -1.54
N VAL A 113 1.18 9.55 -0.61
CA VAL A 113 0.80 9.18 0.76
C VAL A 113 -0.48 8.33 0.77
N GLY A 114 -1.44 8.63 -0.10
CA GLY A 114 -2.65 7.81 -0.25
C GLY A 114 -2.33 6.39 -0.70
N GLY A 115 -1.40 6.25 -1.67
CA GLY A 115 -0.97 4.93 -2.14
C GLY A 115 -0.22 4.13 -1.08
N ILE A 116 0.57 4.81 -0.24
CA ILE A 116 1.27 4.17 0.88
C ILE A 116 0.27 3.61 1.89
N VAL A 117 -0.71 4.43 2.30
CA VAL A 117 -1.71 4.02 3.28
C VAL A 117 -2.63 2.95 2.69
N ALA A 118 -3.09 3.13 1.44
CA ALA A 118 -3.97 2.16 0.79
C ALA A 118 -3.33 0.77 0.66
N THR A 119 -1.99 0.69 0.53
CA THR A 119 -1.31 -0.61 0.40
C THR A 119 -0.75 -1.13 1.72
N ASN A 120 -0.49 -0.24 2.68
CA ASN A 120 0.01 -0.57 4.03
C ASN A 120 1.30 -1.40 4.04
N LEU A 121 2.16 -1.22 3.05
CA LEU A 121 3.43 -1.93 2.98
C LEU A 121 4.48 -1.17 3.81
N GLY A 122 4.91 -1.78 4.91
CA GLY A 122 5.93 -1.20 5.79
C GLY A 122 7.33 -1.62 5.41
N GLY A 123 8.29 -0.77 5.72
CA GLY A 123 9.72 -1.06 5.59
C GLY A 123 10.35 -1.51 6.90
N ALA A 124 11.65 -1.29 7.03
CA ALA A 124 12.44 -1.80 8.17
C ALA A 124 11.96 -1.28 9.52
N GLU A 125 11.41 -0.07 9.58
CA GLU A 125 10.96 0.57 10.83
C GLU A 125 9.77 -0.16 11.47
N ARG A 126 9.11 -1.05 10.76
CA ARG A 126 7.86 -1.65 11.25
C ARG A 126 8.00 -2.30 12.63
N GLU A 127 9.15 -2.91 12.94
CA GLU A 127 9.35 -3.56 14.24
C GLU A 127 9.34 -2.58 15.41
N SER A 128 9.82 -1.36 15.19
CA SER A 128 10.00 -0.36 16.26
C SER A 128 8.97 0.76 16.22
N LEU A 129 8.50 1.14 15.04
CA LEU A 129 7.64 2.30 14.84
C LEU A 129 6.26 1.94 14.27
N GLY A 130 6.05 0.68 13.89
CA GLY A 130 4.79 0.19 13.34
C GLY A 130 4.68 0.34 11.82
N ALA A 131 3.61 -0.20 11.29
CA ALA A 131 3.25 -0.09 9.87
C ALA A 131 2.58 1.27 9.60
N PRO A 132 2.37 1.65 8.32
CA PRO A 132 1.61 2.87 8.04
C PRO A 132 0.28 2.94 8.79
N ARG A 133 -0.50 1.85 8.85
CA ARG A 133 -1.78 1.81 9.55
C ARG A 133 -1.69 2.13 11.05
N ASP A 134 -0.57 1.86 11.67
CA ASP A 134 -0.38 2.09 13.11
C ASP A 134 -0.09 3.57 13.40
N ASN A 135 0.20 4.33 12.36
CA ASN A 135 0.58 5.73 12.44
C ASN A 135 -0.44 6.67 11.75
N VAL A 136 -1.49 6.13 11.13
CA VAL A 136 -2.61 6.93 10.60
C VAL A 136 -3.52 7.28 11.76
N LEU A 137 -3.74 8.58 11.99
CA LEU A 137 -4.62 9.11 13.03
C LEU A 137 -6.02 9.37 12.49
N GLY A 138 -6.13 9.69 11.21
CA GLY A 138 -7.41 9.93 10.57
C GLY A 138 -7.26 9.99 9.06
N ALA A 139 -8.40 9.90 8.39
CA ALA A 139 -8.47 9.97 6.94
C ALA A 139 -9.76 10.64 6.49
N GLN A 140 -9.67 11.40 5.40
CA GLN A 140 -10.84 11.79 4.63
C GLN A 140 -10.88 10.90 3.39
N TYR A 141 -12.06 10.45 3.02
CA TYR A 141 -12.21 9.50 1.91
C TYR A 141 -13.58 9.66 1.22
N ILE A 142 -13.65 9.18 -0.01
CA ILE A 142 -14.89 9.13 -0.79
C ILE A 142 -15.35 7.67 -0.83
N ASN A 143 -16.61 7.41 -0.43
CA ASN A 143 -17.21 6.08 -0.51
C ASN A 143 -17.80 5.81 -1.90
N GLY A 144 -18.35 4.61 -2.11
CA GLY A 144 -18.95 4.22 -3.40
C GLY A 144 -20.15 5.05 -3.83
N ARG A 145 -20.77 5.79 -2.90
CA ARG A 145 -21.88 6.71 -3.22
C ARG A 145 -21.39 8.12 -3.62
N GLY A 146 -20.09 8.36 -3.63
CA GLY A 146 -19.53 9.69 -3.89
C GLY A 146 -19.67 10.65 -2.72
N GLU A 147 -19.87 10.12 -1.51
CA GLU A 147 -19.92 10.92 -0.29
C GLU A 147 -18.52 11.13 0.26
N LEU A 148 -18.18 12.39 0.58
CA LEU A 148 -16.90 12.76 1.19
C LEU A 148 -17.05 12.66 2.70
N LEU A 149 -16.33 11.73 3.30
CA LEU A 149 -16.48 11.35 4.72
C LEU A 149 -15.13 11.46 5.45
N LYS A 150 -15.19 11.54 6.77
CA LYS A 150 -13.99 11.57 7.63
C LYS A 150 -14.05 10.46 8.67
N ALA A 151 -12.89 9.88 8.98
CA ALA A 151 -12.71 8.89 10.03
C ALA A 151 -11.48 9.24 10.85
N GLY A 152 -11.52 9.00 12.15
CA GLY A 152 -10.43 9.36 13.04
C GLY A 152 -10.36 10.86 13.29
N GLY A 153 -9.18 11.35 13.63
CA GLY A 153 -9.01 12.75 14.00
C GLY A 153 -7.59 13.27 13.81
N ARG A 154 -7.30 14.40 14.44
CA ARG A 154 -5.98 15.04 14.39
C ARG A 154 -5.17 14.81 15.67
N VAL A 155 -5.69 14.02 16.60
CA VAL A 155 -5.06 13.80 17.89
C VAL A 155 -4.87 12.32 18.16
N VAL A 156 -3.80 12.00 18.87
CA VAL A 156 -3.40 10.62 19.17
C VAL A 156 -4.43 9.88 20.05
N LYS A 157 -5.23 10.61 20.82
CA LYS A 157 -6.17 10.04 21.81
C LYS A 157 -7.64 10.06 21.34
N ASN A 158 -7.90 9.83 20.07
CA ASN A 158 -9.29 9.72 19.60
C ASN A 158 -9.77 8.28 19.77
N VAL A 159 -10.64 8.04 20.74
CA VAL A 159 -11.13 6.68 21.11
C VAL A 159 -12.62 6.51 20.86
N SER A 160 -13.27 7.42 20.17
CA SER A 160 -14.71 7.35 19.91
C SER A 160 -15.01 6.67 18.59
N GLY A 161 -15.79 5.59 18.61
CA GLY A 161 -16.29 4.91 17.43
C GLY A 161 -15.34 3.86 16.84
N TYR A 162 -15.75 3.28 15.72
CA TYR A 162 -14.95 2.31 14.98
C TYR A 162 -13.81 3.00 14.23
N ASP A 163 -12.65 2.39 14.21
CA ASP A 163 -11.47 2.94 13.55
C ASP A 163 -11.52 2.64 12.04
N LEU A 164 -12.40 3.37 11.35
CA LEU A 164 -12.58 3.22 9.90
C LEU A 164 -11.31 3.64 9.12
N SER A 165 -10.50 4.53 9.68
CA SER A 165 -9.25 4.93 9.01
C SER A 165 -8.31 3.73 8.87
N ARG A 166 -8.27 2.85 9.89
CA ARG A 166 -7.47 1.62 9.81
C ARG A 166 -8.07 0.57 8.88
N ALA A 167 -9.38 0.56 8.72
CA ALA A 167 -10.02 -0.36 7.75
C ALA A 167 -9.62 -0.04 6.31
N LEU A 168 -9.35 1.24 6.02
CA LEU A 168 -8.92 1.67 4.69
C LEU A 168 -7.44 1.36 4.41
N CYS A 169 -6.63 1.13 5.46
CA CYS A 169 -5.22 0.79 5.31
C CYS A 169 -5.09 -0.65 4.80
N GLY A 170 -4.45 -0.83 3.67
CA GLY A 170 -4.30 -2.15 3.05
C GLY A 170 -5.47 -2.57 2.17
N SER A 171 -6.40 -1.65 1.88
CA SER A 171 -7.56 -1.93 1.02
C SER A 171 -7.25 -1.86 -0.49
N TRP A 172 -6.08 -1.38 -0.87
CA TRP A 172 -5.65 -1.24 -2.28
C TRP A 172 -6.62 -0.43 -3.13
N GLY A 173 -7.35 0.49 -2.49
CA GLY A 173 -8.34 1.33 -3.18
C GLY A 173 -9.61 0.60 -3.58
N THR A 174 -9.87 -0.58 -3.00
CA THR A 174 -11.10 -1.34 -3.29
C THR A 174 -12.29 -0.92 -2.41
N LEU A 175 -12.06 -0.24 -1.29
CA LEU A 175 -13.14 0.15 -0.37
C LEU A 175 -13.55 1.61 -0.56
N ALA A 176 -12.58 2.50 -0.76
CA ALA A 176 -12.82 3.93 -0.83
C ALA A 176 -11.64 4.62 -1.51
N ILE A 177 -11.84 5.87 -1.92
CA ILE A 177 -10.76 6.71 -2.45
C ILE A 177 -10.30 7.63 -1.31
N LEU A 178 -9.07 7.45 -0.86
CA LEU A 178 -8.47 8.33 0.14
C LEU A 178 -8.20 9.71 -0.47
N THR A 179 -8.59 10.77 0.23
CA THR A 179 -8.41 12.14 -0.25
C THR A 179 -7.46 12.97 0.63
N GLU A 180 -7.48 12.73 1.96
CA GLU A 180 -6.56 13.39 2.90
C GLU A 180 -6.21 12.40 4.01
N ILE A 181 -4.98 12.46 4.49
CA ILE A 181 -4.51 11.54 5.53
C ILE A 181 -3.81 12.34 6.61
N THR A 182 -4.15 12.05 7.87
CA THR A 182 -3.47 12.56 9.05
C THR A 182 -2.55 11.48 9.59
N ILE A 183 -1.28 11.82 9.75
CA ILE A 183 -0.22 10.87 10.13
C ILE A 183 0.51 11.40 11.36
N LYS A 184 0.79 10.51 12.29
CA LYS A 184 1.74 10.76 13.36
C LYS A 184 3.15 10.76 12.75
N VAL A 185 3.99 11.72 13.16
CA VAL A 185 5.40 11.76 12.78
C VAL A 185 6.27 11.59 14.02
N VAL A 186 7.57 11.37 13.86
CA VAL A 186 8.47 11.10 14.99
C VAL A 186 9.79 11.85 14.84
N PRO A 187 10.51 12.10 15.95
CA PRO A 187 11.84 12.70 15.85
C PRO A 187 12.80 11.87 15.02
N LYS A 188 13.66 12.54 14.26
CA LYS A 188 14.69 11.91 13.41
C LYS A 188 15.61 10.98 14.20
N ALA A 189 15.81 11.26 15.49
CA ALA A 189 16.61 10.41 16.38
C ALA A 189 16.06 8.98 16.49
N ARG A 190 14.79 8.76 16.09
CA ARG A 190 14.15 7.42 16.06
C ARG A 190 14.36 6.70 14.73
N ALA A 191 15.10 7.27 13.79
CA ALA A 191 15.35 6.64 12.49
C ALA A 191 16.03 5.27 12.66
N VAL A 192 15.58 4.30 11.87
CA VAL A 192 16.11 2.93 11.88
C VAL A 192 17.07 2.77 10.68
N ALA A 193 18.17 2.10 10.88
CA ALA A 193 19.12 1.83 9.80
C ALA A 193 18.46 0.93 8.74
N GLN A 194 18.69 1.27 7.47
CA GLN A 194 18.12 0.58 6.31
C GLN A 194 19.21 -0.28 5.64
N ASP A 195 19.83 -1.17 6.41
CA ASP A 195 20.81 -2.09 5.82
C ASP A 195 20.10 -3.39 5.44
N GLU A 196 20.03 -3.65 4.15
CA GLU A 196 19.22 -4.74 3.59
C GLU A 196 20.05 -5.60 2.61
N PRO A 197 21.05 -6.33 3.12
CA PRO A 197 21.89 -7.14 2.24
C PRO A 197 21.09 -8.20 1.49
N GLY A 198 21.42 -8.40 0.23
CA GLY A 198 20.79 -9.41 -0.61
C GLY A 198 19.58 -8.93 -1.41
N LEU A 199 19.03 -7.77 -1.13
CA LEU A 199 17.85 -7.26 -1.84
C LEU A 199 18.11 -7.05 -3.33
N ASP A 200 19.30 -6.58 -3.72
CA ASP A 200 19.62 -6.37 -5.14
C ASP A 200 19.48 -7.67 -5.95
N ALA A 201 19.98 -8.78 -5.40
CA ALA A 201 19.88 -10.09 -6.06
C ALA A 201 18.42 -10.55 -6.16
N VAL A 202 17.60 -10.27 -5.15
CA VAL A 202 16.17 -10.59 -5.16
C VAL A 202 15.47 -9.80 -6.26
N TRP A 203 15.69 -8.48 -6.33
CA TRP A 203 15.03 -7.61 -7.31
C TRP A 203 15.48 -7.85 -8.75
N ALA A 204 16.63 -8.50 -8.95
CA ALA A 204 17.10 -8.92 -10.27
C ALA A 204 16.27 -10.09 -10.85
N CYS A 205 15.47 -10.76 -10.03
CA CYS A 205 14.66 -11.91 -10.46
C CYS A 205 13.36 -11.45 -11.13
N PRO A 206 12.84 -12.20 -12.11
CA PRO A 206 11.54 -11.87 -12.71
C PRO A 206 10.36 -12.06 -11.77
N PHE A 207 10.46 -12.92 -10.77
CA PHE A 207 9.43 -13.11 -9.73
C PHE A 207 9.99 -12.69 -8.39
N VAL A 208 9.29 -11.78 -7.70
CA VAL A 208 9.69 -11.34 -6.35
C VAL A 208 8.49 -11.47 -5.42
N TRP A 209 8.72 -12.19 -4.33
CA TRP A 209 7.71 -12.43 -3.29
C TRP A 209 8.08 -11.70 -2.01
N ARG A 210 7.08 -11.12 -1.37
CA ARG A 210 7.17 -10.54 -0.04
C ARG A 210 6.38 -11.45 0.90
N VAL A 211 7.08 -12.17 1.79
CA VAL A 211 6.48 -13.21 2.63
C VAL A 211 6.61 -12.83 4.10
N SER A 212 5.48 -12.73 4.79
CA SER A 212 5.44 -12.46 6.24
C SER A 212 5.15 -13.75 6.99
N LEU A 213 6.00 -14.07 7.96
CA LEU A 213 5.93 -15.32 8.73
C LEU A 213 6.16 -15.04 10.22
N PRO A 214 5.74 -15.96 11.11
CA PRO A 214 6.30 -15.96 12.47
C PRO A 214 7.83 -16.07 12.41
N ARG A 215 8.53 -15.29 13.23
CA ARG A 215 10.01 -15.19 13.16
C ARG A 215 10.71 -16.54 13.21
N ASN A 216 10.21 -17.43 14.07
CA ASN A 216 10.81 -18.76 14.27
C ASN A 216 10.54 -19.75 13.12
N ARG A 217 9.74 -19.35 12.10
CA ARG A 217 9.40 -20.22 10.98
C ARG A 217 10.15 -19.84 9.68
N ALA A 218 10.88 -18.72 9.67
CA ALA A 218 11.58 -18.24 8.48
C ALA A 218 12.57 -19.29 7.93
N GLY A 219 13.32 -19.94 8.82
CA GLY A 219 14.29 -20.97 8.41
C GLY A 219 13.67 -22.15 7.69
N GLU A 220 12.45 -22.52 8.04
CA GLU A 220 11.76 -23.65 7.39
C GLU A 220 11.48 -23.33 5.91
N LEU A 221 11.07 -22.09 5.61
CA LEU A 221 10.84 -21.69 4.23
C LEU A 221 12.16 -21.58 3.47
N LEU A 222 13.17 -20.94 4.08
CA LEU A 222 14.46 -20.68 3.44
C LEU A 222 15.23 -21.97 3.15
N ASN A 223 15.17 -22.99 4.03
CA ASN A 223 15.86 -24.26 3.82
C ASN A 223 15.35 -25.01 2.57
N SER A 224 14.14 -24.72 2.14
CA SER A 224 13.54 -25.38 0.97
C SER A 224 13.37 -24.42 -0.22
N PHE A 225 13.96 -23.23 -0.15
CA PHE A 225 13.90 -22.23 -1.22
C PHE A 225 15.31 -22.02 -1.80
N SER A 226 15.45 -22.16 -3.11
CA SER A 226 16.76 -22.15 -3.78
C SER A 226 17.11 -20.85 -4.50
N GLY A 227 16.26 -19.82 -4.39
CA GLY A 227 16.53 -18.50 -5.02
C GLY A 227 17.18 -17.50 -4.08
N PRO A 228 17.55 -16.32 -4.62
CA PRO A 228 18.04 -15.23 -3.76
C PRO A 228 16.98 -14.85 -2.72
N SER A 229 17.46 -14.52 -1.52
CA SER A 229 16.55 -14.12 -0.44
C SER A 229 17.19 -13.04 0.44
N ALA A 230 16.34 -12.24 1.07
CA ALA A 230 16.73 -11.26 2.07
C ALA A 230 15.73 -11.28 3.22
N GLN A 231 16.20 -10.92 4.41
CA GLN A 231 15.36 -10.96 5.61
C GLN A 231 15.27 -9.58 6.24
N GLN A 232 14.07 -9.25 6.72
CA GLN A 232 13.81 -8.04 7.52
C GLN A 232 12.98 -8.44 8.74
N TRP A 233 12.76 -7.51 9.64
CA TRP A 233 11.95 -7.66 10.86
C TRP A 233 12.37 -8.88 11.68
N SER A 234 13.69 -9.02 11.87
CA SER A 234 14.27 -10.14 12.64
C SER A 234 13.76 -11.50 12.15
N GLY A 235 13.59 -11.65 10.83
CA GLY A 235 13.13 -12.87 10.20
C GLY A 235 11.61 -12.98 9.99
N ALA A 236 10.84 -11.97 10.42
CA ALA A 236 9.38 -12.01 10.21
C ALA A 236 8.96 -11.56 8.81
N LEU A 237 9.88 -10.99 8.04
CA LEU A 237 9.64 -10.64 6.64
C LEU A 237 10.77 -11.20 5.78
N LEU A 238 10.40 -11.97 4.77
CA LEU A 238 11.33 -12.48 3.76
C LEU A 238 11.01 -11.86 2.40
N TRP A 239 12.06 -11.50 1.69
CA TRP A 239 11.99 -11.18 0.27
C TRP A 239 12.63 -12.33 -0.48
N LEU A 240 11.91 -12.93 -1.41
CA LEU A 240 12.35 -14.10 -2.15
C LEU A 240 12.33 -13.80 -3.64
N GLY A 241 13.45 -14.06 -4.33
CA GLY A 241 13.56 -13.91 -5.77
C GLY A 241 13.60 -15.26 -6.48
N SER A 242 12.88 -15.41 -7.58
CA SER A 242 12.86 -16.64 -8.35
C SER A 242 12.95 -16.36 -9.85
N HIS A 243 13.70 -17.20 -10.58
CA HIS A 243 13.79 -17.11 -12.05
C HIS A 243 12.64 -17.81 -12.75
N GLY A 244 11.93 -18.69 -12.05
CA GLY A 244 10.72 -19.36 -12.54
C GLY A 244 9.54 -19.11 -11.62
N ALA A 245 8.35 -19.48 -12.07
CA ALA A 245 7.16 -19.41 -11.23
C ALA A 245 7.36 -20.27 -9.99
N ALA A 246 6.99 -19.72 -8.84
CA ALA A 246 7.03 -20.42 -7.56
C ALA A 246 5.60 -20.50 -7.03
N ASP A 247 4.80 -21.32 -7.68
CA ASP A 247 3.35 -21.37 -7.48
C ASP A 247 2.95 -21.84 -6.09
N ASP A 248 3.85 -22.50 -5.37
CA ASP A 248 3.60 -23.03 -4.03
C ASP A 248 3.88 -22.04 -2.90
N ILE A 249 4.42 -20.86 -3.17
CA ILE A 249 4.82 -19.89 -2.11
C ILE A 249 3.63 -19.49 -1.24
N HIS A 250 2.45 -19.23 -1.83
CA HIS A 250 1.24 -18.94 -1.04
C HIS A 250 0.88 -20.08 -0.08
N ALA A 251 0.89 -21.32 -0.59
CA ALA A 251 0.55 -22.49 0.24
C ALA A 251 1.60 -22.73 1.34
N ARG A 252 2.88 -22.57 1.01
CA ARG A 252 3.97 -22.73 1.98
C ARG A 252 3.88 -21.67 3.07
N ALA A 253 3.66 -20.40 2.70
CA ALA A 253 3.50 -19.31 3.67
C ALA A 253 2.32 -19.59 4.61
N ALA A 254 1.17 -20.00 4.05
CA ALA A 254 -0.02 -20.33 4.84
C ALA A 254 0.25 -21.50 5.80
N GLY A 255 0.91 -22.57 5.32
CA GLY A 255 1.28 -23.73 6.14
C GLY A 255 2.20 -23.38 7.30
N LEU A 256 2.95 -22.29 7.18
CA LEU A 256 3.85 -21.80 8.22
C LEU A 256 3.19 -20.71 9.10
N GLY A 257 1.89 -20.46 8.91
CA GLY A 257 1.14 -19.47 9.69
C GLY A 257 1.32 -18.04 9.25
N GLY A 258 1.75 -17.85 8.00
CA GLY A 258 2.00 -16.53 7.44
C GLY A 258 1.21 -16.26 6.15
N HIS A 259 1.70 -15.32 5.36
CA HIS A 259 1.09 -14.94 4.09
C HIS A 259 2.14 -14.38 3.13
N ALA A 260 1.85 -14.46 1.84
CA ALA A 260 2.75 -13.99 0.79
C ALA A 260 2.03 -13.04 -0.16
N LEU A 261 2.79 -12.10 -0.70
CA LEU A 261 2.36 -11.15 -1.73
C LEU A 261 3.37 -11.22 -2.87
N LEU A 262 2.91 -11.51 -4.08
CA LEU A 262 3.74 -11.44 -5.28
C LEU A 262 3.85 -9.98 -5.71
N VAL A 263 5.03 -9.39 -5.56
CA VAL A 263 5.22 -7.95 -5.80
C VAL A 263 5.81 -7.64 -7.18
N GLN A 264 6.40 -8.65 -7.83
CA GLN A 264 6.92 -8.54 -9.19
C GLN A 264 6.71 -9.86 -9.91
N SER A 265 6.19 -9.81 -11.12
CA SER A 265 6.03 -10.97 -12.00
C SER A 265 5.74 -10.52 -13.43
N PRO A 266 5.92 -11.41 -14.43
CA PRO A 266 5.38 -11.15 -15.76
C PRO A 266 3.86 -10.91 -15.70
N ALA A 267 3.36 -10.05 -16.60
CA ALA A 267 1.97 -9.60 -16.58
C ALA A 267 0.98 -10.75 -16.85
N ASP A 268 1.33 -11.65 -17.76
CA ASP A 268 0.52 -12.82 -18.09
C ASP A 268 0.38 -13.75 -16.89
N TYR A 269 1.48 -14.02 -16.20
CA TYR A 269 1.44 -14.84 -14.98
C TYR A 269 0.49 -14.24 -13.96
N ARG A 270 0.64 -12.91 -13.70
CA ARG A 270 -0.19 -12.20 -12.73
C ARG A 270 -1.69 -12.25 -13.09
N ALA A 271 -2.02 -12.14 -14.39
CA ALA A 271 -3.40 -12.19 -14.85
C ALA A 271 -4.08 -13.53 -14.54
N ASP A 272 -3.32 -14.62 -14.58
CA ASP A 272 -3.84 -15.97 -14.32
C ASP A 272 -3.85 -16.31 -12.83
N HIS A 273 -2.79 -15.96 -12.10
CA HIS A 273 -2.55 -16.48 -10.73
C HIS A 273 -2.85 -15.48 -9.63
N GLY A 274 -2.90 -14.17 -9.95
CA GLY A 274 -3.06 -13.12 -8.94
C GLY A 274 -1.78 -12.90 -8.14
N CYS A 275 -1.88 -12.00 -7.16
CA CYS A 275 -0.73 -11.57 -6.36
C CYS A 275 -0.91 -11.83 -4.87
N PHE A 276 -2.15 -11.83 -4.40
CA PHE A 276 -2.45 -11.82 -2.96
C PHE A 276 -2.66 -13.22 -2.42
N GLN A 277 -2.38 -13.39 -1.12
CA GLN A 277 -2.63 -14.65 -0.41
C GLN A 277 -4.09 -15.06 -0.59
N PRO A 278 -4.37 -16.29 -1.07
CA PRO A 278 -5.76 -16.77 -1.16
C PRO A 278 -6.46 -16.72 0.20
N LEU A 279 -7.72 -16.33 0.17
CA LEU A 279 -8.53 -16.14 1.38
C LEU A 279 -9.36 -17.38 1.71
N SER A 280 -9.56 -17.65 2.98
CA SER A 280 -10.51 -18.70 3.40
C SER A 280 -11.95 -18.23 3.12
N PRO A 281 -12.91 -19.16 2.94
CA PRO A 281 -14.30 -18.77 2.65
C PRO A 281 -14.92 -17.83 3.68
N GLY A 282 -14.57 -17.98 4.95
CA GLY A 282 -15.06 -17.08 6.01
C GLY A 282 -14.54 -15.65 5.84
N VAL A 283 -13.27 -15.52 5.48
CA VAL A 283 -12.66 -14.20 5.24
C VAL A 283 -13.24 -13.58 3.97
N VAL A 284 -13.48 -14.36 2.91
CA VAL A 284 -14.13 -13.85 1.70
C VAL A 284 -15.49 -13.21 2.03
N ARG A 285 -16.34 -13.94 2.80
CA ARG A 285 -17.65 -13.41 3.20
C ARG A 285 -17.54 -12.10 3.99
N LEU A 286 -16.57 -12.04 4.91
CA LEU A 286 -16.32 -10.82 5.69
C LEU A 286 -15.87 -9.67 4.76
N GLN A 287 -14.95 -9.94 3.84
CA GLN A 287 -14.49 -8.92 2.89
C GLN A 287 -15.63 -8.41 2.02
N GLN A 288 -16.52 -9.31 1.56
CA GLN A 288 -17.69 -8.92 0.79
C GLN A 288 -18.63 -7.99 1.57
N GLN A 289 -18.84 -8.27 2.87
CA GLN A 289 -19.68 -7.42 3.73
C GLN A 289 -19.04 -6.04 3.93
N VAL A 290 -17.73 -6.00 4.16
CA VAL A 290 -17.00 -4.73 4.31
C VAL A 290 -17.05 -3.94 2.99
N LYS A 291 -16.81 -4.62 1.85
CA LYS A 291 -16.90 -4.00 0.53
C LYS A 291 -18.29 -3.39 0.32
N ALA A 292 -19.35 -4.13 0.59
CA ALA A 292 -20.74 -3.66 0.41
C ALA A 292 -21.06 -2.46 1.32
N ALA A 293 -20.45 -2.38 2.50
CA ALA A 293 -20.67 -1.25 3.41
C ALA A 293 -20.03 0.05 2.88
N PHE A 294 -18.83 -0.04 2.31
CA PHE A 294 -18.10 1.12 1.78
C PHE A 294 -18.51 1.45 0.33
N ASP A 295 -18.71 0.43 -0.48
CA ASP A 295 -18.89 0.55 -1.93
C ASP A 295 -19.94 -0.47 -2.40
N PRO A 296 -21.23 -0.19 -2.13
CA PRO A 296 -22.31 -1.17 -2.37
C PRO A 296 -22.51 -1.56 -3.83
N GLU A 297 -22.08 -0.74 -4.76
CA GLU A 297 -22.17 -1.03 -6.20
C GLU A 297 -20.90 -1.65 -6.76
N HIS A 298 -19.91 -1.96 -5.89
CA HIS A 298 -18.65 -2.60 -6.26
C HIS A 298 -17.91 -1.83 -7.37
N ARG A 299 -17.85 -0.51 -7.26
CA ARG A 299 -17.30 0.38 -8.28
C ARG A 299 -15.78 0.55 -8.19
N PHE A 300 -15.23 0.56 -6.97
CA PHE A 300 -13.82 0.91 -6.76
C PHE A 300 -12.92 -0.30 -6.94
N ASN A 301 -12.02 -0.23 -7.93
CA ASN A 301 -11.00 -1.24 -8.20
C ASN A 301 -11.55 -2.68 -8.13
N PRO A 302 -12.73 -2.96 -8.78
CA PRO A 302 -13.31 -4.30 -8.68
C PRO A 302 -12.33 -5.35 -9.22
N GLY A 303 -12.19 -6.44 -8.50
CA GLY A 303 -11.34 -7.54 -8.89
C GLY A 303 -9.85 -7.32 -8.67
N ARG A 304 -9.39 -6.14 -8.24
CA ARG A 304 -7.95 -5.85 -8.14
C ARG A 304 -7.20 -6.82 -7.23
N MET A 305 -7.72 -7.10 -6.06
CA MET A 305 -7.07 -8.00 -5.11
C MET A 305 -7.46 -9.46 -5.39
N TYR A 306 -8.73 -9.69 -5.58
CA TYR A 306 -9.34 -11.00 -5.80
C TYR A 306 -10.44 -10.83 -6.84
N LYS A 307 -10.52 -11.74 -7.82
CA LYS A 307 -11.45 -11.60 -8.96
C LYS A 307 -12.92 -11.48 -8.54
N ASP A 308 -13.27 -12.03 -7.39
CA ASP A 308 -14.65 -12.06 -6.90
C ASP A 308 -14.97 -10.97 -5.84
N LEU A 309 -14.08 -9.96 -5.67
CA LEU A 309 -14.25 -8.90 -4.70
C LEU A 309 -14.16 -7.49 -5.30
#